data_768fa16334f93f7f36428eccad250ccc
#
_entry.id   768fa16334f93f7f36428eccad250ccc
#
_cell.length_a   1.000
_cell.length_b   1.000
_cell.length_c   1.000
_cell.angle_alpha   90.00
_cell.angle_beta   90.00
_cell.angle_gamma   90.00
#
_symmetry.space_group_name_H-M   'P 1'
#
loop_
_entity.id
_entity.type
_entity.pdbx_description
1 polymer ?
#
loop_
_entity_poly.entity_id
_entity_poly.type
_entity_poly.pdbx_seq_one_letter_code
_entity_poly.pdbx_strand_id
1 'polypeptide(L)'
;MGLDTAQTLRARGRISLLLSTIPGMGDIDDIMRVKYRYLRALDTKHWDEFADTLTEDIVGDYGSSLGEEHHFTDRDTLVEFMRTSMPANILTEHRVTHPEIDVDGDEATGTWYLQDRVIVPDFDFMLYGAAFYHDRYRRTPDGWRISATGYQRTYEVTMSTESITNFKAKPGEALNI
;
A
#
# COMPACT_ATOMS: atom_id res chain seq x y z
N MET A 1 -36.75 33.46 8.60
CA MET A 1 -36.25 32.93 9.86
C MET A 1 -34.91 32.26 9.54
N GLY A 2 -33.80 33.01 9.70
CA GLY A 2 -32.45 32.50 9.46
C GLY A 2 -31.96 31.83 10.72
N LEU A 3 -31.54 30.57 10.59
CA LEU A 3 -30.81 29.88 11.64
C LEU A 3 -29.48 30.58 11.85
N ASP A 4 -29.21 30.93 13.10
CA ASP A 4 -28.03 31.66 13.54
C ASP A 4 -26.73 30.94 13.11
N THR A 5 -25.93 31.62 12.29
CA THR A 5 -24.64 31.12 11.76
C THR A 5 -23.69 30.71 12.90
N ALA A 6 -23.81 31.32 14.06
CA ALA A 6 -23.01 31.01 15.25
C ALA A 6 -23.40 29.64 15.88
N GLN A 7 -24.68 29.26 15.83
CA GLN A 7 -25.14 27.94 16.29
C GLN A 7 -24.69 26.83 15.35
N THR A 8 -24.67 27.07 14.04
CA THR A 8 -24.22 26.12 13.01
C THR A 8 -22.70 25.86 13.10
N LEU A 9 -21.91 26.89 13.38
CA LEU A 9 -20.45 26.77 13.57
C LEU A 9 -20.10 26.05 14.89
N ARG A 10 -20.85 26.31 15.97
CA ARG A 10 -20.68 25.59 17.24
C ARG A 10 -21.07 24.13 17.16
N ALA A 11 -22.10 23.78 16.39
CA ALA A 11 -22.50 22.40 16.15
C ALA A 11 -21.46 21.62 15.33
N ARG A 12 -20.91 22.25 14.26
CA ARG A 12 -19.83 21.65 13.46
C ARG A 12 -18.54 21.46 14.26
N GLY A 13 -18.15 22.42 15.11
CA GLY A 13 -17.00 22.29 15.99
C GLY A 13 -17.17 21.19 17.05
N ARG A 14 -18.38 21.02 17.60
CA ARG A 14 -18.68 19.93 18.54
C ARG A 14 -18.68 18.56 17.89
N ILE A 15 -19.17 18.42 16.67
CA ILE A 15 -19.15 17.16 15.91
C ILE A 15 -17.71 16.80 15.55
N SER A 16 -16.88 17.75 15.14
CA SER A 16 -15.45 17.52 14.88
C SER A 16 -14.69 17.09 16.14
N LEU A 17 -14.98 17.68 17.31
CA LEU A 17 -14.38 17.29 18.58
C LEU A 17 -14.86 15.91 19.06
N LEU A 18 -16.11 15.54 18.78
CA LEU A 18 -16.67 14.24 19.15
C LEU A 18 -16.12 13.11 18.28
N LEU A 19 -15.82 13.36 17.00
CA LEU A 19 -15.18 12.39 16.12
C LEU A 19 -13.71 12.12 16.51
N SER A 20 -13.03 13.12 17.08
CA SER A 20 -11.67 12.97 17.63
C SER A 20 -11.62 12.26 18.98
N THR A 21 -12.78 11.97 19.60
CA THR A 21 -12.87 11.31 20.92
C THR A 21 -13.29 9.84 20.85
N ILE A 22 -13.55 9.29 19.66
CA ILE A 22 -13.71 7.83 19.51
C ILE A 22 -12.32 7.25 19.24
N PRO A 23 -11.71 6.55 20.21
CA PRO A 23 -10.40 5.93 20.01
C PRO A 23 -10.45 5.02 18.77
N GLY A 24 -9.46 5.16 17.87
CA GLY A 24 -9.29 4.31 16.71
C GLY A 24 -9.95 4.80 15.40
N MET A 25 -10.93 5.70 15.40
CA MET A 25 -11.57 6.11 14.15
C MET A 25 -10.66 6.98 13.26
N GLY A 26 -9.89 7.91 13.86
CA GLY A 26 -8.86 8.67 13.14
C GLY A 26 -7.67 7.80 12.76
N ASP A 27 -7.33 6.83 13.59
CA ASP A 27 -6.23 5.90 13.38
C ASP A 27 -6.46 4.97 12.19
N ILE A 28 -7.68 4.44 12.03
CA ILE A 28 -8.04 3.61 10.87
C ILE A 28 -7.87 4.39 9.58
N ASP A 29 -8.36 5.64 9.51
CA ASP A 29 -8.19 6.49 8.33
C ASP A 29 -6.71 6.77 8.04
N ASP A 30 -5.90 7.02 9.06
CA ASP A 30 -4.46 7.27 8.91
C ASP A 30 -3.71 6.01 8.45
N ILE A 31 -4.04 4.83 8.98
CA ILE A 31 -3.51 3.53 8.54
C ILE A 31 -3.88 3.27 7.07
N MET A 32 -5.14 3.53 6.69
CA MET A 32 -5.57 3.39 5.31
C MET A 32 -4.76 4.30 4.37
N ARG A 33 -4.51 5.56 4.77
CA ARG A 33 -3.70 6.51 4.00
C ARG A 33 -2.24 6.05 3.85
N VAL A 34 -1.66 5.46 4.91
CA VAL A 34 -0.31 4.88 4.84
C VAL A 34 -0.27 3.76 3.80
N LYS A 35 -1.24 2.82 3.82
CA LYS A 35 -1.30 1.73 2.84
C LYS A 35 -1.48 2.25 1.40
N TYR A 36 -2.32 3.25 1.20
CA TYR A 36 -2.52 3.84 -0.13
C TYR A 36 -1.27 4.55 -0.64
N ARG A 37 -0.54 5.26 0.23
CA ARG A 37 0.76 5.86 -0.13
C ARG A 37 1.79 4.81 -0.48
N TYR A 38 1.90 3.75 0.31
CA TYR A 38 2.79 2.62 0.06
C TYR A 38 2.59 2.07 -1.36
N LEU A 39 1.37 1.73 -1.75
CA LEU A 39 1.07 1.17 -3.07
C LEU A 39 1.27 2.20 -4.19
N ARG A 40 0.82 3.44 -3.99
CA ARG A 40 1.05 4.50 -4.99
C ARG A 40 2.53 4.73 -5.21
N ALA A 41 3.33 4.86 -4.17
CA ALA A 41 4.77 5.08 -4.27
C ALA A 41 5.49 3.91 -4.95
N LEU A 42 5.08 2.67 -4.65
CA LEU A 42 5.56 1.46 -5.30
C LEU A 42 5.26 1.48 -6.81
N ASP A 43 4.01 1.75 -7.19
CA ASP A 43 3.59 1.74 -8.59
C ASP A 43 4.20 2.89 -9.39
N THR A 44 4.39 4.05 -8.77
CA THR A 44 5.00 5.23 -9.41
C THR A 44 6.50 5.32 -9.24
N LYS A 45 7.12 4.34 -8.55
CA LYS A 45 8.59 4.26 -8.35
C LYS A 45 9.17 5.44 -7.54
N HIS A 46 8.36 6.06 -6.66
CA HIS A 46 8.79 7.11 -5.74
C HIS A 46 9.38 6.46 -4.47
N TRP A 47 10.63 6.01 -4.56
CA TRP A 47 11.26 5.16 -3.54
C TRP A 47 11.46 5.83 -2.18
N ASP A 48 11.68 7.14 -2.15
CA ASP A 48 11.77 7.90 -0.90
C ASP A 48 10.39 7.96 -0.21
N GLU A 49 9.31 8.22 -0.97
CA GLU A 49 7.94 8.17 -0.43
C GLU A 49 7.55 6.75 0.01
N PHE A 50 8.00 5.73 -0.70
CA PHE A 50 7.81 4.33 -0.32
C PHE A 50 8.50 4.03 1.01
N ALA A 51 9.78 4.41 1.17
CA ALA A 51 10.53 4.26 2.41
C ALA A 51 9.85 4.96 3.59
N ASP A 52 9.30 6.17 3.38
CA ASP A 52 8.59 6.94 4.41
C ASP A 52 7.31 6.28 4.93
N THR A 53 6.78 5.28 4.24
CA THR A 53 5.63 4.51 4.72
C THR A 53 6.01 3.39 5.68
N LEU A 54 7.30 3.06 5.80
CA LEU A 54 7.83 1.91 6.53
C LEU A 54 8.53 2.34 7.82
N THR A 55 8.54 1.46 8.83
CA THR A 55 9.45 1.60 9.98
C THR A 55 10.88 1.19 9.57
N GLU A 56 11.90 1.65 10.31
CA GLU A 56 13.30 1.29 10.01
C GLU A 56 13.55 -0.23 10.17
N ASP A 57 12.87 -0.84 11.12
CA ASP A 57 12.91 -2.27 11.47
C ASP A 57 11.78 -3.08 10.81
N ILE A 58 11.28 -2.65 9.65
CA ILE A 58 10.23 -3.33 8.90
C ILE A 58 10.55 -4.82 8.68
N VAL A 59 9.57 -5.67 8.83
CA VAL A 59 9.63 -7.07 8.41
C VAL A 59 8.85 -7.23 7.09
N GLY A 60 9.54 -7.50 6.00
CA GLY A 60 8.95 -7.84 4.70
C GLY A 60 9.01 -9.35 4.49
N ASP A 61 7.88 -10.03 4.39
CA ASP A 61 7.82 -11.48 4.14
C ASP A 61 7.07 -11.78 2.85
N TYR A 62 7.82 -12.09 1.82
CA TYR A 62 7.32 -12.47 0.49
C TYR A 62 7.68 -13.92 0.15
N GLY A 63 8.24 -14.67 1.10
CA GLY A 63 8.74 -16.03 0.91
C GLY A 63 7.72 -17.00 0.35
N SER A 64 6.47 -16.90 0.76
CA SER A 64 5.38 -17.73 0.25
C SER A 64 5.07 -17.55 -1.24
N SER A 65 5.45 -16.41 -1.82
CA SER A 65 5.16 -16.05 -3.21
C SER A 65 6.39 -15.96 -4.09
N LEU A 66 7.55 -15.56 -3.54
CA LEU A 66 8.76 -15.28 -4.29
C LEU A 66 9.93 -16.22 -3.96
N GLY A 67 9.86 -16.98 -2.87
CA GLY A 67 10.93 -17.84 -2.36
C GLY A 67 11.41 -17.41 -0.97
N GLU A 68 11.89 -18.34 -0.16
CA GLU A 68 12.26 -18.11 1.25
C GLU A 68 13.35 -17.05 1.44
N GLU A 69 14.17 -16.81 0.42
CA GLU A 69 15.19 -15.76 0.42
C GLU A 69 14.62 -14.33 0.42
N HIS A 70 13.31 -14.17 0.14
CA HIS A 70 12.64 -12.87 0.09
C HIS A 70 12.01 -12.51 1.45
N HIS A 71 12.84 -12.57 2.48
CA HIS A 71 12.54 -12.14 3.84
C HIS A 71 13.47 -11.00 4.25
N PHE A 72 12.90 -9.86 4.64
CA PHE A 72 13.62 -8.62 4.93
C PHE A 72 13.34 -8.20 6.37
N THR A 73 14.34 -7.68 7.07
CA THR A 73 14.24 -7.23 8.46
C THR A 73 14.68 -5.78 8.66
N ASP A 74 14.95 -5.07 7.57
CA ASP A 74 15.25 -3.64 7.58
C ASP A 74 14.71 -2.96 6.32
N ARG A 75 14.44 -1.65 6.47
CA ARG A 75 13.82 -0.83 5.44
C ARG A 75 14.69 -0.66 4.20
N ASP A 76 15.98 -0.40 4.39
CA ASP A 76 16.86 -0.02 3.29
C ASP A 76 17.06 -1.22 2.33
N THR A 77 17.23 -2.41 2.88
CA THR A 77 17.33 -3.66 2.09
C THR A 77 16.01 -3.95 1.36
N LEU A 78 14.86 -3.77 2.03
CA LEU A 78 13.57 -3.97 1.38
C LEU A 78 13.33 -2.95 0.24
N VAL A 79 13.64 -1.68 0.47
CA VAL A 79 13.48 -0.62 -0.55
C VAL A 79 14.39 -0.89 -1.74
N GLU A 80 15.64 -1.29 -1.51
CA GLU A 80 16.58 -1.59 -2.60
C GLU A 80 16.14 -2.82 -3.40
N PHE A 81 15.63 -3.86 -2.73
CA PHE A 81 15.03 -5.00 -3.42
C PHE A 81 13.86 -4.57 -4.31
N MET A 82 12.93 -3.77 -3.79
CA MET A 82 11.79 -3.29 -4.58
C MET A 82 12.23 -2.41 -5.76
N ARG A 83 13.22 -1.54 -5.55
CA ARG A 83 13.80 -0.68 -6.59
C ARG A 83 14.41 -1.49 -7.72
N THR A 84 15.17 -2.52 -7.39
CA THR A 84 15.88 -3.36 -8.38
C THR A 84 14.95 -4.35 -9.09
N SER A 85 13.95 -4.88 -8.37
CA SER A 85 12.99 -5.84 -8.91
C SER A 85 11.89 -5.19 -9.76
N MET A 86 11.61 -3.89 -9.54
CA MET A 86 10.54 -3.16 -10.22
C MET A 86 11.05 -1.84 -10.83
N PRO A 87 12.03 -1.89 -11.75
CA PRO A 87 12.50 -0.71 -12.47
C PRO A 87 11.39 -0.08 -13.32
N ALA A 88 11.64 1.09 -13.89
CA ALA A 88 10.64 1.91 -14.58
C ALA A 88 10.00 1.23 -15.82
N ASN A 89 10.68 0.28 -16.45
CA ASN A 89 10.14 -0.51 -17.57
C ASN A 89 9.24 -1.68 -17.12
N ILE A 90 9.16 -1.98 -15.81
CA ILE A 90 8.18 -2.92 -15.26
C ILE A 90 6.97 -2.11 -14.77
N LEU A 91 5.86 -2.26 -15.48
CA LEU A 91 4.63 -1.53 -15.18
C LEU A 91 3.81 -2.33 -14.16
N THR A 92 3.51 -1.72 -13.04
CA THR A 92 2.78 -2.36 -11.95
C THR A 92 1.52 -1.59 -11.59
N GLU A 93 0.51 -2.31 -11.15
CA GLU A 93 -0.73 -1.78 -10.62
C GLU A 93 -1.14 -2.62 -9.42
N HIS A 94 -1.18 -2.01 -8.24
CA HIS A 94 -1.65 -2.67 -7.01
C HIS A 94 -2.89 -1.96 -6.49
N ARG A 95 -3.96 -2.72 -6.30
CA ARG A 95 -5.21 -2.22 -5.71
C ARG A 95 -5.55 -3.01 -4.46
N VAL A 96 -5.84 -2.30 -3.39
CA VAL A 96 -6.36 -2.92 -2.17
C VAL A 96 -7.76 -2.43 -1.85
N THR A 97 -8.57 -3.33 -1.33
CA THR A 97 -9.95 -3.06 -0.93
C THR A 97 -10.29 -3.82 0.35
N HIS A 98 -11.47 -3.55 0.91
CA HIS A 98 -12.06 -4.29 2.02
C HIS A 98 -11.08 -4.44 3.21
N PRO A 99 -10.56 -3.32 3.75
CA PRO A 99 -9.65 -3.40 4.89
C PRO A 99 -10.35 -3.93 6.13
N GLU A 100 -9.71 -4.89 6.80
CA GLU A 100 -10.03 -5.33 8.15
C GLU A 100 -8.90 -4.84 9.04
N ILE A 101 -9.14 -3.79 9.84
CA ILE A 101 -8.11 -3.11 10.65
C ILE A 101 -8.51 -3.15 12.10
N ASP A 102 -7.62 -3.69 12.94
CA ASP A 102 -7.74 -3.70 14.39
C ASP A 102 -6.62 -2.84 14.99
N VAL A 103 -6.99 -1.86 15.83
CA VAL A 103 -6.06 -0.93 16.50
C VAL A 103 -6.01 -1.25 17.97
N ASP A 104 -4.79 -1.45 18.49
CA ASP A 104 -4.52 -1.65 19.92
C ASP A 104 -3.41 -0.70 20.38
N GLY A 105 -3.79 0.47 20.89
CA GLY A 105 -2.86 1.51 21.33
C GLY A 105 -2.01 2.05 20.19
N ASP A 106 -0.70 1.82 20.24
CA ASP A 106 0.27 2.27 19.24
C ASP A 106 0.63 1.19 18.22
N GLU A 107 -0.05 0.05 18.27
CA GLU A 107 0.09 -1.04 17.29
C GLU A 107 -1.25 -1.29 16.60
N ALA A 108 -1.21 -1.81 15.38
CA ALA A 108 -2.40 -2.24 14.65
C ALA A 108 -2.07 -3.38 13.69
N THR A 109 -3.11 -4.13 13.32
CA THR A 109 -3.05 -5.11 12.23
C THR A 109 -4.01 -4.72 11.12
N GLY A 110 -3.70 -5.13 9.89
CA GLY A 110 -4.59 -4.89 8.76
C GLY A 110 -4.52 -6.02 7.75
N THR A 111 -5.69 -6.57 7.41
CA THR A 111 -5.84 -7.50 6.29
C THR A 111 -6.47 -6.77 5.11
N TRP A 112 -5.88 -6.92 3.92
CA TRP A 112 -6.32 -6.23 2.72
C TRP A 112 -6.50 -7.20 1.57
N TYR A 113 -7.63 -7.15 0.89
CA TYR A 113 -7.79 -7.83 -0.38
C TYR A 113 -6.98 -7.11 -1.45
N LEU A 114 -6.00 -7.79 -2.05
CA LEU A 114 -5.14 -7.29 -3.11
C LEU A 114 -5.59 -7.83 -4.47
N GLN A 115 -5.63 -6.94 -5.45
CA GLN A 115 -5.56 -7.27 -6.87
C GLN A 115 -4.34 -6.57 -7.45
N ASP A 116 -3.56 -7.27 -8.25
CA ASP A 116 -2.38 -6.71 -8.88
C ASP A 116 -2.22 -7.11 -10.34
N ARG A 117 -1.48 -6.29 -11.05
CA ARG A 117 -1.04 -6.53 -12.41
C ARG A 117 0.41 -6.14 -12.55
N VAL A 118 1.20 -6.99 -13.16
CA VAL A 118 2.59 -6.72 -13.51
C VAL A 118 2.76 -6.95 -15.01
N ILE A 119 3.28 -5.97 -15.73
CA ILE A 119 3.56 -6.05 -17.17
C ILE A 119 5.05 -5.84 -17.35
N VAL A 120 5.74 -6.79 -17.96
CA VAL A 120 7.17 -6.76 -18.26
C VAL A 120 7.35 -6.85 -19.77
N PRO A 121 7.26 -5.71 -20.50
CA PRO A 121 7.22 -5.71 -21.96
C PRO A 121 8.45 -6.36 -22.59
N ASP A 122 9.63 -6.15 -21.98
CA ASP A 122 10.90 -6.65 -22.51
C ASP A 122 11.08 -8.18 -22.38
N PHE A 123 10.24 -8.83 -21.56
CA PHE A 123 10.29 -10.27 -21.31
C PHE A 123 9.02 -11.01 -21.79
N ASP A 124 8.18 -10.36 -22.60
CA ASP A 124 6.95 -10.98 -23.11
C ASP A 124 6.06 -11.56 -21.99
N PHE A 125 5.96 -10.84 -20.88
CA PHE A 125 5.33 -11.35 -19.68
C PHE A 125 4.30 -10.38 -19.12
N MET A 126 3.15 -10.92 -18.75
CA MET A 126 2.16 -10.23 -17.92
C MET A 126 1.63 -11.18 -16.85
N LEU A 127 1.52 -10.66 -15.63
CA LEU A 127 0.89 -11.30 -14.50
C LEU A 127 -0.32 -10.49 -14.07
N TYR A 128 -1.34 -11.17 -13.62
CA TYR A 128 -2.49 -10.60 -12.95
C TYR A 128 -2.97 -11.59 -11.89
N GLY A 129 -3.31 -11.11 -10.70
CA GLY A 129 -3.67 -12.00 -9.62
C GLY A 129 -4.44 -11.35 -8.49
N ALA A 130 -4.76 -12.17 -7.49
CA ALA A 130 -5.33 -11.73 -6.24
C ALA A 130 -4.61 -12.38 -5.05
N ALA A 131 -4.61 -11.68 -3.94
CA ALA A 131 -3.95 -12.08 -2.71
C ALA A 131 -4.60 -11.40 -1.50
N PHE A 132 -4.15 -11.75 -0.33
CA PHE A 132 -4.38 -10.97 0.89
C PHE A 132 -3.04 -10.48 1.43
N TYR A 133 -2.92 -9.16 1.67
CA TYR A 133 -1.88 -8.61 2.52
C TYR A 133 -2.23 -8.87 3.98
N HIS A 134 -1.19 -9.16 4.78
CA HIS A 134 -1.24 -9.21 6.22
C HIS A 134 -0.21 -8.23 6.75
N ASP A 135 -0.67 -7.04 7.13
CA ASP A 135 0.19 -5.96 7.57
C ASP A 135 0.14 -5.79 9.08
N ARG A 136 1.25 -5.30 9.65
CA ARG A 136 1.28 -4.68 10.97
C ARG A 136 1.68 -3.24 10.83
N TYR A 137 1.17 -2.42 11.73
CA TYR A 137 1.41 -0.99 11.77
C TYR A 137 1.88 -0.61 13.17
N ARG A 138 2.74 0.40 13.24
CA ARG A 138 3.21 1.00 14.48
C ARG A 138 3.07 2.51 14.40
N ARG A 139 2.62 3.12 15.48
CA ARG A 139 2.60 4.57 15.64
C ARG A 139 4.01 5.06 15.95
N THR A 140 4.47 6.04 15.19
CA THR A 140 5.74 6.73 15.39
C THR A 140 5.49 8.21 15.72
N PRO A 141 6.50 9.00 16.12
CA PRO A 141 6.33 10.44 16.27
C PRO A 141 5.80 11.14 15.01
N ASP A 142 6.07 10.57 13.81
CA ASP A 142 5.63 11.10 12.52
C ASP A 142 4.33 10.48 12.00
N GLY A 143 3.60 9.75 12.84
CA GLY A 143 2.36 9.06 12.52
C GLY A 143 2.54 7.56 12.28
N TRP A 144 1.49 6.91 11.77
CA TRP A 144 1.50 5.49 11.52
C TRP A 144 2.47 5.08 10.41
N ARG A 145 3.13 3.93 10.57
CA ARG A 145 4.03 3.30 9.59
C ARG A 145 3.76 1.80 9.54
N ILE A 146 4.05 1.17 8.41
CA ILE A 146 4.00 -0.28 8.25
C ILE A 146 5.23 -0.87 8.94
N SER A 147 5.04 -1.74 9.93
CA SER A 147 6.09 -2.44 10.67
C SER A 147 6.26 -3.91 10.27
N ALA A 148 5.26 -4.48 9.59
CA ALA A 148 5.41 -5.74 8.88
C ALA A 148 4.48 -5.76 7.68
N THR A 149 4.88 -6.39 6.58
CA THR A 149 4.08 -6.58 5.37
C THR A 149 4.44 -7.87 4.66
N GLY A 150 3.46 -8.48 4.05
CA GLY A 150 3.60 -9.68 3.23
C GLY A 150 2.25 -10.04 2.66
N TYR A 151 2.21 -10.89 1.63
CA TYR A 151 0.95 -11.31 1.03
C TYR A 151 0.94 -12.81 0.74
N GLN A 152 -0.26 -13.37 0.72
CA GLN A 152 -0.51 -14.75 0.31
C GLN A 152 -1.46 -14.76 -0.88
N ARG A 153 -1.02 -15.38 -1.98
CA ARG A 153 -1.81 -15.52 -3.22
C ARG A 153 -3.04 -16.40 -3.01
N THR A 154 -4.17 -15.95 -3.55
CA THR A 154 -5.34 -16.80 -3.76
C THR A 154 -5.31 -17.45 -5.15
N TYR A 155 -4.83 -16.69 -6.15
CA TYR A 155 -4.54 -17.20 -7.49
C TYR A 155 -3.59 -16.25 -8.22
N GLU A 156 -2.99 -16.76 -9.27
CA GLU A 156 -2.14 -16.04 -10.19
C GLU A 156 -2.38 -16.53 -11.61
N VAL A 157 -2.44 -15.62 -12.56
CA VAL A 157 -2.51 -15.89 -13.99
C VAL A 157 -1.33 -15.23 -14.67
N THR A 158 -0.54 -16.00 -15.38
CA THR A 158 0.54 -15.49 -16.22
C THR A 158 0.19 -15.70 -17.69
N MET A 159 0.61 -14.75 -18.53
CA MET A 159 0.38 -14.85 -19.97
C MET A 159 1.50 -14.16 -20.76
N SER A 160 1.74 -14.70 -21.97
CA SER A 160 2.61 -14.07 -22.96
C SER A 160 1.90 -12.90 -23.61
N THR A 161 2.54 -11.73 -23.64
CA THR A 161 2.02 -10.55 -24.30
C THR A 161 2.11 -10.64 -25.82
N GLU A 162 3.03 -11.44 -26.38
CA GLU A 162 3.12 -11.77 -27.82
C GLU A 162 1.87 -12.50 -28.33
N SER A 163 1.21 -13.26 -27.46
CA SER A 163 -0.03 -13.96 -27.82
C SER A 163 -1.24 -13.01 -27.99
N ILE A 164 -1.12 -11.74 -27.56
CA ILE A 164 -2.19 -10.75 -27.61
C ILE A 164 -2.01 -9.86 -28.83
N THR A 165 -2.93 -9.96 -29.78
CA THR A 165 -2.88 -9.18 -31.02
C THR A 165 -2.84 -7.67 -30.74
N ASN A 166 -1.84 -6.99 -31.31
CA ASN A 166 -1.62 -5.53 -31.16
C ASN A 166 -1.36 -5.07 -29.71
N PHE A 167 -0.86 -5.93 -28.84
CA PHE A 167 -0.47 -5.51 -27.50
C PHE A 167 0.59 -4.41 -27.54
N LYS A 168 0.35 -3.35 -26.80
CA LYS A 168 1.30 -2.24 -26.61
C LYS A 168 1.17 -1.74 -25.19
N ALA A 169 2.26 -1.73 -24.45
CA ALA A 169 2.37 -1.13 -23.13
C ALA A 169 3.47 -0.06 -23.13
N LYS A 170 3.25 1.03 -22.43
CA LYS A 170 4.24 2.10 -22.27
C LYS A 170 4.09 2.74 -20.89
N PRO A 171 5.17 3.25 -20.29
CA PRO A 171 5.11 4.05 -19.08
C PRO A 171 4.17 5.24 -19.22
N GLY A 172 3.48 5.58 -18.14
CA GLY A 172 2.69 6.80 -18.01
C GLY A 172 3.51 7.94 -17.40
N GLU A 173 2.97 9.16 -17.45
CA GLU A 173 3.62 10.38 -16.92
C GLU A 173 3.78 10.39 -15.40
N ALA A 174 3.05 9.53 -14.68
CA ALA A 174 3.12 9.43 -13.21
C ALA A 174 4.36 8.67 -12.71
N LEU A 175 5.08 7.95 -13.61
CA LEU A 175 6.29 7.23 -13.22
C LEU A 175 7.45 8.18 -12.98
N ASN A 176 8.17 7.95 -11.88
CA ASN A 176 9.41 8.65 -11.56
C ASN A 176 10.58 7.96 -12.30
N ILE A 177 10.88 8.42 -13.51
CA ILE A 177 11.90 7.85 -14.42
C ILE A 177 12.85 8.93 -14.91
#